data_642b8644851d1e153dba3cee27d1da74
#
_entry.id   642b8644851d1e153dba3cee27d1da74
#
_cell.length_a   1.000
_cell.length_b   1.000
_cell.length_c   1.000
_cell.angle_alpha   90.00
_cell.angle_beta   90.00
_cell.angle_gamma   90.00
#
_symmetry.space_group_name_H-M   'P 1'
#
loop_
_entity.id
_entity.type
_entity.pdbx_description
1 polymer ?
#
loop_
_entity_poly.entity_id
_entity_poly.type
_entity_poly.pdbx_seq_one_letter_code
_entity_poly.pdbx_strand_id
1 'polypeptide(L)'
;MEALTKYFPGLSGQQLAQFDAMEALYREWNARINVISRKDMDQFRTHHILHSLAIAKLVDFPDGSTVLDLGTGGGFPGMPLAVLFPECHFTLCDSIGKKVKVAQAVAEGLELENVTCVQARAESLPGPFDYVVSRAVTDLSTFYPWVRGKFTKAVCYLKGGDLETEISDCVRRCRLDRGKFYVAPISNWFDDPWFEEKKIVTISR
;
A
#
# COMPACT_ATOMS: atom_id res chain seq x y z
N MET A 1 4.43 18.25 -6.32
CA MET A 1 2.96 18.46 -6.42
C MET A 1 2.43 18.30 -7.85
N GLU A 2 3.05 18.87 -8.86
CA GLU A 2 2.58 18.83 -10.25
C GLU A 2 2.26 17.43 -10.77
N ALA A 3 3.16 16.44 -10.55
CA ALA A 3 2.90 15.06 -10.93
C ALA A 3 1.67 14.46 -10.20
N LEU A 4 1.45 14.80 -8.93
CA LEU A 4 0.32 14.29 -8.16
C LEU A 4 -1.01 14.84 -8.67
N THR A 5 -1.09 16.16 -8.89
CA THR A 5 -2.30 16.81 -9.42
C THR A 5 -2.59 16.42 -10.86
N LYS A 6 -1.56 16.08 -11.67
CA LYS A 6 -1.72 15.53 -13.01
C LYS A 6 -2.54 14.24 -12.99
N TYR A 7 -2.22 13.33 -12.07
CA TYR A 7 -2.88 12.01 -12.01
C TYR A 7 -4.09 11.98 -11.10
N PHE A 8 -4.18 12.89 -10.13
CA PHE A 8 -5.27 12.98 -9.15
C PHE A 8 -5.78 14.43 -9.08
N PRO A 9 -6.51 14.94 -10.11
CA PRO A 9 -6.93 16.35 -10.18
C PRO A 9 -8.00 16.72 -9.15
N GLY A 10 -8.66 15.75 -8.53
CA GLY A 10 -9.74 15.96 -7.55
C GLY A 10 -9.26 16.10 -6.10
N LEU A 11 -7.96 16.18 -5.84
CA LEU A 11 -7.44 16.31 -4.47
C LEU A 11 -7.86 17.65 -3.84
N SER A 12 -8.33 17.61 -2.60
CA SER A 12 -8.62 18.80 -1.80
C SER A 12 -7.33 19.53 -1.39
N GLY A 13 -7.47 20.79 -0.98
CA GLY A 13 -6.35 21.56 -0.46
C GLY A 13 -5.70 20.91 0.79
N GLN A 14 -6.51 20.27 1.64
CA GLN A 14 -6.03 19.53 2.80
C GLN A 14 -5.19 18.31 2.39
N GLN A 15 -5.67 17.50 1.45
CA GLN A 15 -4.93 16.34 0.94
C GLN A 15 -3.59 16.76 0.30
N LEU A 16 -3.59 17.86 -0.47
CA LEU A 16 -2.36 18.39 -1.04
C LEU A 16 -1.37 18.82 0.04
N ALA A 17 -1.82 19.49 1.09
CA ALA A 17 -0.97 19.87 2.22
C ALA A 17 -0.43 18.64 2.97
N GLN A 18 -1.25 17.60 3.17
CA GLN A 18 -0.84 16.35 3.79
C GLN A 18 0.21 15.61 2.96
N PHE A 19 0.07 15.54 1.63
CA PHE A 19 1.11 14.95 0.77
C PHE A 19 2.42 15.73 0.76
N ASP A 20 2.38 17.07 0.87
CA ASP A 20 3.59 17.89 1.01
C ASP A 20 4.27 17.66 2.36
N ALA A 21 3.50 17.64 3.45
CA ALA A 21 4.02 17.41 4.80
C ALA A 21 4.58 15.98 4.95
N MET A 22 4.00 15.00 4.26
CA MET A 22 4.40 13.59 4.33
C MET A 22 5.89 13.41 3.99
N GLU A 23 6.38 14.03 2.93
CA GLU A 23 7.80 13.92 2.54
C GLU A 23 8.73 14.46 3.62
N ALA A 24 8.41 15.62 4.23
CA ALA A 24 9.20 16.23 5.28
C ALA A 24 9.24 15.34 6.55
N LEU A 25 8.09 14.80 6.96
CA LEU A 25 7.99 13.90 8.10
C LEU A 25 8.82 12.62 7.89
N TYR A 26 8.74 12.00 6.70
CA TYR A 26 9.56 10.82 6.42
C TYR A 26 11.05 11.14 6.36
N ARG A 27 11.48 12.30 5.85
CA ARG A 27 12.89 12.72 5.89
C ARG A 27 13.39 12.85 7.32
N GLU A 28 12.61 13.48 8.21
CA GLU A 28 12.97 13.61 9.63
C GLU A 28 13.08 12.24 10.32
N TRP A 29 12.05 11.39 10.18
CA TRP A 29 12.04 10.09 10.83
C TRP A 29 13.06 9.12 10.26
N ASN A 30 13.31 9.16 8.95
CA ASN A 30 14.29 8.30 8.30
C ASN A 30 15.73 8.60 8.73
N ALA A 31 16.03 9.82 9.20
CA ALA A 31 17.30 10.17 9.81
C ALA A 31 17.56 9.40 11.13
N ARG A 32 16.50 8.98 11.81
CA ARG A 32 16.53 8.25 13.10
C ARG A 32 16.32 6.75 12.93
N ILE A 33 15.36 6.38 12.10
CA ILE A 33 14.94 4.99 11.85
C ILE A 33 14.83 4.80 10.34
N ASN A 34 15.75 4.04 9.75
CA ASN A 34 15.77 3.80 8.31
C ASN A 34 14.60 2.89 7.89
N VAL A 35 13.55 3.48 7.36
CA VAL A 35 12.38 2.78 6.78
C VAL A 35 12.32 2.90 5.25
N ILE A 36 13.06 3.85 4.68
CA ILE A 36 13.20 4.11 3.24
C ILE A 36 14.68 4.23 2.92
N SER A 37 15.16 3.61 1.84
CA SER A 37 16.55 3.76 1.43
C SER A 37 16.89 5.22 1.10
N ARG A 38 18.13 5.64 1.32
CA ARG A 38 18.56 7.02 1.02
C ARG A 38 18.32 7.39 -0.43
N LYS A 39 18.57 6.45 -1.34
CA LYS A 39 18.37 6.62 -2.78
C LYS A 39 16.88 6.82 -3.15
N ASP A 40 15.97 6.12 -2.45
CA ASP A 40 14.54 6.25 -2.71
C ASP A 40 13.94 7.53 -2.10
N MET A 41 14.59 8.09 -1.06
CA MET A 41 14.16 9.38 -0.50
C MET A 41 14.22 10.54 -1.50
N ASP A 42 15.15 10.50 -2.46
CA ASP A 42 15.26 11.54 -3.50
C ASP A 42 14.12 11.43 -4.54
N GLN A 43 13.51 10.24 -4.64
CA GLN A 43 12.38 9.96 -5.51
C GLN A 43 11.10 9.66 -4.72
N PHE A 44 10.99 10.20 -3.50
CA PHE A 44 9.94 9.87 -2.53
C PHE A 44 8.53 9.96 -3.14
N ARG A 45 8.24 11.02 -3.88
CA ARG A 45 6.91 11.24 -4.47
C ARG A 45 6.54 10.20 -5.51
N THR A 46 7.48 9.81 -6.38
CA THR A 46 7.25 8.77 -7.40
C THR A 46 7.27 7.37 -6.78
N HIS A 47 8.34 7.04 -6.04
CA HIS A 47 8.57 5.66 -5.57
C HIS A 47 7.68 5.26 -4.38
N HIS A 48 7.18 6.24 -3.62
CA HIS A 48 6.36 5.93 -2.45
C HIS A 48 4.94 6.47 -2.56
N ILE A 49 4.73 7.76 -2.83
CA ILE A 49 3.37 8.31 -2.90
C ILE A 49 2.64 7.80 -4.15
N LEU A 50 3.11 8.13 -5.36
CA LEU A 50 2.41 7.73 -6.60
C LEU A 50 2.32 6.21 -6.73
N HIS A 51 3.39 5.48 -6.37
CA HIS A 51 3.35 4.01 -6.40
C HIS A 51 2.24 3.44 -5.51
N SER A 52 2.06 3.97 -4.32
CA SER A 52 0.97 3.56 -3.42
C SER A 52 -0.39 3.90 -3.99
N LEU A 53 -0.53 5.13 -4.51
CA LEU A 53 -1.77 5.63 -5.10
C LEU A 53 -2.15 4.94 -6.43
N ALA A 54 -1.23 4.18 -7.05
CA ALA A 54 -1.55 3.37 -8.22
C ALA A 54 -2.72 2.40 -7.94
N ILE A 55 -2.85 1.91 -6.69
CA ILE A 55 -3.97 1.05 -6.29
C ILE A 55 -5.32 1.74 -6.55
N ALA A 56 -5.41 3.06 -6.28
CA ALA A 56 -6.62 3.84 -6.48
C ALA A 56 -6.98 4.06 -7.97
N LYS A 57 -6.09 3.75 -8.90
CA LYS A 57 -6.40 3.72 -10.34
C LYS A 57 -7.14 2.45 -10.76
N LEU A 58 -7.05 1.41 -9.94
CA LEU A 58 -7.64 0.11 -10.22
C LEU A 58 -8.84 -0.18 -9.32
N VAL A 59 -8.80 0.26 -8.07
CA VAL A 59 -9.82 -0.02 -7.05
C VAL A 59 -10.24 1.30 -6.40
N ASP A 60 -11.53 1.59 -6.47
CA ASP A 60 -12.17 2.63 -5.68
C ASP A 60 -12.67 2.00 -4.37
N PHE A 61 -12.22 2.53 -3.22
CA PHE A 61 -12.67 2.07 -1.92
C PHE A 61 -13.93 2.85 -1.53
N PRO A 62 -15.11 2.18 -1.46
CA PRO A 62 -16.33 2.84 -0.98
C PRO A 62 -16.15 3.41 0.43
N ASP A 63 -16.82 4.51 0.72
CA ASP A 63 -16.83 5.12 2.05
C ASP A 63 -17.17 4.10 3.14
N GLY A 64 -16.47 4.19 4.26
CA GLY A 64 -16.60 3.25 5.37
C GLY A 64 -15.86 1.91 5.17
N SER A 65 -15.18 1.70 4.03
CA SER A 65 -14.40 0.47 3.82
C SER A 65 -13.29 0.33 4.84
N THR A 66 -13.06 -0.92 5.26
CA THR A 66 -11.92 -1.28 6.11
C THR A 66 -10.78 -1.86 5.27
N VAL A 67 -9.60 -1.28 5.39
CA VAL A 67 -8.41 -1.65 4.59
C VAL A 67 -7.26 -2.04 5.52
N LEU A 68 -6.75 -3.26 5.35
CA LEU A 68 -5.54 -3.71 6.04
C LEU A 68 -4.32 -3.49 5.13
N ASP A 69 -3.35 -2.72 5.58
CA ASP A 69 -2.01 -2.68 4.98
C ASP A 69 -1.10 -3.67 5.71
N LEU A 70 -0.87 -4.82 5.09
CA LEU A 70 -0.11 -5.90 5.70
C LEU A 70 1.37 -5.85 5.29
N GLY A 71 2.25 -5.78 6.29
CA GLY A 71 3.67 -5.54 6.08
C GLY A 71 3.95 -4.11 5.67
N THR A 72 3.24 -3.16 6.28
CA THR A 72 3.24 -1.74 5.91
C THR A 72 4.63 -1.09 5.95
N GLY A 73 5.58 -1.68 6.68
CA GLY A 73 6.88 -1.06 6.90
C GLY A 73 6.73 0.28 7.59
N GLY A 74 7.24 1.33 6.95
CA GLY A 74 7.07 2.70 7.43
C GLY A 74 5.70 3.32 7.12
N GLY A 75 4.72 2.59 6.56
CA GLY A 75 3.39 3.09 6.26
C GLY A 75 2.99 3.01 4.78
N PHE A 76 3.62 2.15 3.99
CA PHE A 76 3.34 2.05 2.54
C PHE A 76 2.82 0.65 2.13
N PRO A 77 1.72 0.61 1.36
CA PRO A 77 1.03 1.71 0.67
C PRO A 77 -0.07 2.42 1.47
N GLY A 78 -0.37 2.00 2.70
CA GLY A 78 -1.54 2.44 3.45
C GLY A 78 -1.60 3.93 3.76
N MET A 79 -0.47 4.57 4.11
CA MET A 79 -0.44 5.98 4.48
C MET A 79 -0.89 6.93 3.35
N PRO A 80 -0.34 6.84 2.11
CA PRO A 80 -0.84 7.65 1.00
C PRO A 80 -2.29 7.34 0.64
N LEU A 81 -2.72 6.07 0.76
CA LEU A 81 -4.11 5.70 0.51
C LEU A 81 -5.06 6.28 1.56
N ALA A 82 -4.64 6.33 2.84
CA ALA A 82 -5.45 6.94 3.90
C ALA A 82 -5.66 8.45 3.69
N VAL A 83 -4.66 9.15 3.17
CA VAL A 83 -4.82 10.57 2.76
C VAL A 83 -5.82 10.69 1.61
N LEU A 84 -5.75 9.79 0.62
CA LEU A 84 -6.64 9.84 -0.55
C LEU A 84 -8.09 9.49 -0.21
N PHE A 85 -8.30 8.52 0.70
CA PHE A 85 -9.63 8.01 1.09
C PHE A 85 -9.92 8.29 2.57
N PRO A 86 -10.24 9.54 2.94
CA PRO A 86 -10.40 9.94 4.33
C PRO A 86 -11.60 9.25 5.02
N GLU A 87 -12.61 8.83 4.25
CA GLU A 87 -13.80 8.13 4.78
C GLU A 87 -13.59 6.62 4.95
N CYS A 88 -12.42 6.07 4.59
CA CYS A 88 -12.07 4.67 4.79
C CYS A 88 -11.20 4.50 6.03
N HIS A 89 -11.26 3.33 6.68
CA HIS A 89 -10.46 3.01 7.87
C HIS A 89 -9.27 2.13 7.50
N PHE A 90 -8.06 2.62 7.75
CA PHE A 90 -6.81 1.92 7.43
C PHE A 90 -6.17 1.35 8.70
N THR A 91 -5.89 0.04 8.68
CA THR A 91 -5.06 -0.63 9.70
C THR A 91 -3.70 -0.93 9.09
N LEU A 92 -2.66 -0.24 9.55
CA LEU A 92 -1.28 -0.41 9.10
C LEU A 92 -0.56 -1.38 10.03
N CYS A 93 -0.20 -2.55 9.54
CA CYS A 93 0.39 -3.62 10.35
C CYS A 93 1.79 -4.01 9.88
N ASP A 94 2.73 -4.08 10.83
CA ASP A 94 4.06 -4.67 10.64
C ASP A 94 4.49 -5.40 11.91
N SER A 95 5.31 -6.44 11.78
CA SER A 95 5.87 -7.17 12.92
C SER A 95 7.02 -6.43 13.60
N ILE A 96 7.60 -5.43 12.93
CA ILE A 96 8.79 -4.69 13.39
C ILE A 96 8.35 -3.38 14.06
N GLY A 97 8.31 -3.37 15.40
CA GLY A 97 7.80 -2.23 16.19
C GLY A 97 8.43 -0.88 15.87
N LYS A 98 9.73 -0.82 15.56
CA LYS A 98 10.38 0.45 15.17
C LYS A 98 9.80 1.04 13.86
N LYS A 99 9.33 0.21 12.93
CA LYS A 99 8.69 0.66 11.69
C LYS A 99 7.29 1.17 11.97
N VAL A 100 6.53 0.43 12.79
CA VAL A 100 5.19 0.82 13.23
C VAL A 100 5.23 2.17 13.96
N LYS A 101 6.27 2.39 14.79
CA LYS A 101 6.48 3.69 15.47
C LYS A 101 6.63 4.84 14.48
N VAL A 102 7.34 4.63 13.36
CA VAL A 102 7.46 5.66 12.31
C VAL A 102 6.11 5.91 11.65
N ALA A 103 5.40 4.84 11.25
CA ALA A 103 4.07 4.97 10.64
C ALA A 103 3.09 5.71 11.56
N GLN A 104 3.07 5.38 12.86
CA GLN A 104 2.24 6.06 13.85
C GLN A 104 2.57 7.56 13.94
N ALA A 105 3.85 7.90 14.06
CA ALA A 105 4.27 9.29 14.18
C ALA A 105 3.99 10.12 12.92
N VAL A 106 4.08 9.50 11.74
CA VAL A 106 3.71 10.15 10.47
C VAL A 106 2.19 10.34 10.40
N ALA A 107 1.38 9.35 10.77
CA ALA A 107 -0.08 9.48 10.81
C ALA A 107 -0.51 10.62 11.75
N GLU A 108 0.08 10.70 12.95
CA GLU A 108 -0.16 11.80 13.91
C GLU A 108 0.27 13.16 13.34
N GLY A 109 1.44 13.24 12.71
CA GLY A 109 1.95 14.47 12.10
C GLY A 109 1.16 14.95 10.88
N LEU A 110 0.41 14.04 10.22
CA LEU A 110 -0.52 14.34 9.14
C LEU A 110 -1.96 14.55 9.62
N GLU A 111 -2.20 14.43 10.93
CA GLU A 111 -3.54 14.54 11.54
C GLU A 111 -4.56 13.56 10.91
N LEU A 112 -4.13 12.30 10.64
CA LEU A 112 -4.98 11.27 10.06
C LEU A 112 -5.74 10.52 11.16
N GLU A 113 -7.05 10.78 11.28
CA GLU A 113 -7.93 10.11 12.24
C GLU A 113 -8.39 8.73 11.76
N ASN A 114 -8.23 8.43 10.49
CA ASN A 114 -8.66 7.20 9.84
C ASN A 114 -7.57 6.12 9.77
N VAL A 115 -6.47 6.28 10.50
CA VAL A 115 -5.32 5.35 10.51
C VAL A 115 -5.14 4.75 11.91
N THR A 116 -5.02 3.43 11.97
CA THR A 116 -4.60 2.68 13.17
C THR A 116 -3.34 1.89 12.87
N CYS A 117 -2.26 2.13 13.61
CA CYS A 117 -1.01 1.40 13.46
C CYS A 117 -0.91 0.26 14.47
N VAL A 118 -0.60 -0.95 14.02
CA VAL A 118 -0.58 -2.17 14.84
C VAL A 118 0.73 -2.93 14.69
N GLN A 119 1.42 -3.17 15.80
CA GLN A 119 2.53 -4.11 15.81
C GLN A 119 2.02 -5.52 16.03
N ALA A 120 1.94 -6.31 14.95
CA ALA A 120 1.51 -7.70 15.02
C ALA A 120 2.09 -8.52 13.87
N ARG A 121 2.06 -9.85 14.04
CA ARG A 121 2.24 -10.77 12.91
C ARG A 121 0.91 -10.93 12.17
N ALA A 122 1.00 -11.17 10.87
CA ALA A 122 -0.17 -11.34 10.00
C ALA A 122 -1.18 -12.36 10.53
N GLU A 123 -0.66 -13.46 11.06
CA GLU A 123 -1.47 -14.59 11.54
C GLU A 123 -2.34 -14.23 12.76
N SER A 124 -1.87 -13.32 13.61
CA SER A 124 -2.56 -12.90 14.84
C SER A 124 -3.61 -11.81 14.66
N LEU A 125 -3.65 -11.17 13.47
CA LEU A 125 -4.63 -10.12 13.21
C LEU A 125 -6.03 -10.70 13.08
N PRO A 126 -7.03 -10.11 13.75
CA PRO A 126 -8.42 -10.43 13.49
C PRO A 126 -8.83 -9.95 12.08
N GLY A 127 -9.84 -10.56 11.53
CA GLY A 127 -10.47 -10.19 10.27
C GLY A 127 -11.97 -10.43 10.33
N PRO A 128 -12.71 -10.24 9.24
CA PRO A 128 -12.23 -9.79 7.93
C PRO A 128 -12.17 -8.26 7.80
N PHE A 129 -11.34 -7.79 6.87
CA PHE A 129 -11.34 -6.45 6.31
C PHE A 129 -12.05 -6.47 4.96
N ASP A 130 -12.43 -5.32 4.40
CA ASP A 130 -12.95 -5.29 3.03
C ASP A 130 -11.82 -5.53 2.03
N TYR A 131 -10.71 -4.86 2.22
CA TYR A 131 -9.54 -4.98 1.36
C TYR A 131 -8.27 -5.26 2.15
N VAL A 132 -7.31 -5.91 1.51
CA VAL A 132 -5.94 -5.99 1.98
C VAL A 132 -5.05 -5.37 0.91
N VAL A 133 -4.20 -4.43 1.32
CA VAL A 133 -3.16 -3.85 0.46
C VAL A 133 -1.79 -4.28 0.99
N SER A 134 -0.80 -4.36 0.11
CA SER A 134 0.57 -4.69 0.52
C SER A 134 1.58 -4.28 -0.55
N ARG A 135 2.85 -4.15 -0.15
CA ARG A 135 3.97 -3.85 -1.05
C ARG A 135 5.24 -4.59 -0.65
N ALA A 136 5.83 -5.33 -1.58
CA ALA A 136 7.19 -5.89 -1.48
C ALA A 136 7.51 -6.67 -0.19
N VAL A 137 6.55 -7.42 0.36
CA VAL A 137 6.75 -8.21 1.60
C VAL A 137 7.40 -9.55 1.29
N THR A 138 6.78 -10.35 0.42
CA THR A 138 7.24 -11.70 0.03
C THR A 138 6.59 -12.15 -1.29
N ASP A 139 6.84 -13.37 -1.72
CA ASP A 139 6.14 -13.99 -2.85
C ASP A 139 4.66 -14.27 -2.51
N LEU A 140 3.83 -14.40 -3.57
CA LEU A 140 2.38 -14.59 -3.43
C LEU A 140 2.02 -15.90 -2.72
N SER A 141 2.78 -16.96 -2.91
CA SER A 141 2.49 -18.27 -2.32
C SER A 141 2.73 -18.30 -0.80
N THR A 142 3.64 -17.47 -0.32
CA THR A 142 3.91 -17.23 1.10
C THR A 142 2.93 -16.20 1.68
N PHE A 143 2.61 -15.16 0.93
CA PHE A 143 1.73 -14.07 1.35
C PHE A 143 0.26 -14.49 1.48
N TYR A 144 -0.26 -15.22 0.49
CA TYR A 144 -1.69 -15.54 0.45
C TYR A 144 -2.20 -16.30 1.68
N PRO A 145 -1.49 -17.30 2.25
CA PRO A 145 -1.88 -17.94 3.52
C PRO A 145 -2.13 -16.94 4.66
N TRP A 146 -1.38 -15.85 4.73
CA TRP A 146 -1.54 -14.84 5.77
C TRP A 146 -2.84 -14.05 5.66
N VAL A 147 -3.31 -13.84 4.43
CA VAL A 147 -4.51 -13.04 4.13
C VAL A 147 -5.76 -13.88 3.86
N ARG A 148 -5.61 -15.20 3.71
CA ARG A 148 -6.74 -16.10 3.49
C ARG A 148 -7.79 -15.97 4.59
N GLY A 149 -9.04 -15.62 4.20
CA GLY A 149 -10.14 -15.40 5.13
C GLY A 149 -10.13 -14.04 5.85
N LYS A 150 -9.15 -13.18 5.56
CA LYS A 150 -9.05 -11.84 6.17
C LYS A 150 -9.59 -10.71 5.29
N PHE A 151 -10.09 -11.00 4.11
CA PHE A 151 -10.70 -9.98 3.23
C PHE A 151 -12.04 -10.46 2.68
N THR A 152 -12.94 -9.50 2.41
CA THR A 152 -14.28 -9.75 1.86
C THR A 152 -14.39 -9.37 0.38
N LYS A 153 -13.54 -8.47 -0.12
CA LYS A 153 -13.56 -7.97 -1.49
C LYS A 153 -12.32 -8.42 -2.27
N ALA A 154 -11.17 -7.83 -2.00
CA ALA A 154 -9.95 -8.12 -2.75
C ALA A 154 -8.68 -7.86 -1.94
N VAL A 155 -7.60 -8.51 -2.38
CA VAL A 155 -6.22 -8.12 -2.08
C VAL A 155 -5.68 -7.30 -3.24
N CYS A 156 -4.94 -6.21 -2.96
CA CYS A 156 -4.20 -5.41 -3.95
C CYS A 156 -2.73 -5.38 -3.56
N TYR A 157 -1.89 -6.07 -4.31
CA TYR A 157 -0.48 -6.22 -3.99
C TYR A 157 0.41 -5.55 -5.05
N LEU A 158 1.19 -4.55 -4.62
CA LEU A 158 2.17 -3.87 -5.47
C LEU A 158 3.41 -4.74 -5.64
N LYS A 159 3.68 -5.11 -6.87
CA LYS A 159 4.75 -6.02 -7.27
C LYS A 159 5.53 -5.44 -8.47
N GLY A 160 6.56 -6.14 -8.92
CA GLY A 160 7.32 -5.80 -10.11
C GLY A 160 7.84 -7.04 -10.83
N GLY A 161 8.33 -6.86 -12.05
CA GLY A 161 8.90 -7.93 -12.86
C GLY A 161 7.87 -8.88 -13.49
N ASP A 162 8.35 -10.06 -13.90
CA ASP A 162 7.48 -11.13 -14.41
C ASP A 162 6.81 -11.89 -13.25
N LEU A 163 5.49 -11.93 -13.27
CA LEU A 163 4.67 -12.50 -12.19
C LEU A 163 4.01 -13.82 -12.56
N GLU A 164 4.16 -14.31 -13.81
CA GLU A 164 3.42 -15.49 -14.27
C GLU A 164 3.83 -16.74 -13.48
N THR A 165 5.13 -16.95 -13.27
CA THR A 165 5.63 -18.06 -12.46
C THR A 165 5.17 -17.93 -10.99
N GLU A 166 5.25 -16.75 -10.43
CA GLU A 166 4.85 -16.50 -9.03
C GLU A 166 3.35 -16.75 -8.82
N ILE A 167 2.50 -16.31 -9.75
CA ILE A 167 1.05 -16.55 -9.72
C ILE A 167 0.75 -18.04 -9.88
N SER A 168 1.39 -18.72 -10.84
CA SER A 168 1.21 -20.14 -11.07
C SER A 168 1.58 -20.98 -9.84
N ASP A 169 2.67 -20.62 -9.16
CA ASP A 169 3.06 -21.25 -7.90
C ASP A 169 2.05 -21.01 -6.78
N CYS A 170 1.53 -19.78 -6.66
CA CYS A 170 0.50 -19.46 -5.68
C CYS A 170 -0.80 -20.23 -5.94
N VAL A 171 -1.25 -20.28 -7.18
CA VAL A 171 -2.43 -21.06 -7.61
C VAL A 171 -2.27 -22.53 -7.20
N ARG A 172 -1.14 -23.15 -7.52
CA ARG A 172 -0.86 -24.55 -7.23
C ARG A 172 -0.78 -24.81 -5.71
N ARG A 173 0.05 -24.04 -5.00
CA ARG A 173 0.33 -24.27 -3.57
C ARG A 173 -0.85 -23.92 -2.67
N CYS A 174 -1.57 -22.84 -3.02
CA CYS A 174 -2.69 -22.37 -2.23
C CYS A 174 -4.05 -22.93 -2.68
N ARG A 175 -4.07 -23.76 -3.75
CA ARG A 175 -5.27 -24.37 -4.34
C ARG A 175 -6.31 -23.31 -4.71
N LEU A 176 -5.88 -22.32 -5.50
CA LEU A 176 -6.70 -21.20 -5.95
C LEU A 176 -7.11 -21.39 -7.40
N ASP A 177 -8.19 -20.72 -7.79
CA ASP A 177 -8.52 -20.53 -9.19
C ASP A 177 -7.64 -19.41 -9.79
N ARG A 178 -7.02 -19.64 -10.96
CA ARG A 178 -6.24 -18.62 -11.69
C ARG A 178 -7.10 -17.41 -12.05
N GLY A 179 -8.40 -17.62 -12.30
CA GLY A 179 -9.36 -16.55 -12.60
C GLY A 179 -9.55 -15.53 -11.48
N LYS A 180 -9.10 -15.83 -10.26
CA LYS A 180 -9.12 -14.85 -9.15
C LYS A 180 -8.02 -13.79 -9.26
N PHE A 181 -7.03 -14.01 -10.11
CA PHE A 181 -5.88 -13.11 -10.25
C PHE A 181 -6.05 -12.21 -11.46
N TYR A 182 -5.91 -10.91 -11.24
CA TYR A 182 -5.78 -9.92 -12.30
C TYR A 182 -4.49 -9.13 -12.10
N VAL A 183 -3.76 -8.87 -13.17
CA VAL A 183 -2.49 -8.13 -13.16
C VAL A 183 -2.63 -6.89 -14.03
N ALA A 184 -2.41 -5.74 -13.45
CA ALA A 184 -2.45 -4.46 -14.15
C ALA A 184 -1.08 -3.79 -14.13
N PRO A 185 -0.46 -3.48 -15.29
CA PRO A 185 0.73 -2.65 -15.37
C PRO A 185 0.43 -1.23 -14.88
N ILE A 186 1.29 -0.69 -14.01
CA ILE A 186 1.11 0.68 -13.47
C ILE A 186 1.37 1.73 -14.56
N SER A 187 2.19 1.40 -15.56
CA SER A 187 2.43 2.21 -16.75
C SER A 187 1.16 2.51 -17.59
N ASN A 188 0.06 1.80 -17.35
CA ASN A 188 -1.23 2.14 -17.95
C ASN A 188 -1.77 3.50 -17.49
N TRP A 189 -1.31 4.02 -16.36
CA TRP A 189 -1.83 5.24 -15.74
C TRP A 189 -0.75 6.29 -15.51
N PHE A 190 0.50 5.88 -15.31
CA PHE A 190 1.62 6.75 -15.00
C PHE A 190 2.69 6.63 -16.07
N ASP A 191 3.08 7.75 -16.65
CA ASP A 191 4.02 7.83 -17.79
C ASP A 191 5.50 7.96 -17.36
N ASP A 192 5.80 7.92 -16.05
CA ASP A 192 7.18 7.87 -15.57
C ASP A 192 7.79 6.48 -15.88
N PRO A 193 8.96 6.40 -16.53
CA PRO A 193 9.60 5.14 -16.91
C PRO A 193 9.86 4.19 -15.75
N TRP A 194 9.95 4.71 -14.53
CA TRP A 194 10.11 3.87 -13.34
C TRP A 194 8.96 2.88 -13.13
N PHE A 195 7.77 3.18 -13.68
CA PHE A 195 6.59 2.32 -13.56
C PHE A 195 6.49 1.22 -14.62
N GLU A 196 7.39 1.15 -15.62
CA GLU A 196 7.30 0.17 -16.73
C GLU A 196 7.25 -1.28 -16.23
N GLU A 197 8.04 -1.61 -15.20
CA GLU A 197 8.04 -2.96 -14.61
C GLU A 197 7.15 -3.09 -13.36
N LYS A 198 6.47 -2.03 -12.94
CA LYS A 198 5.61 -2.07 -11.75
C LYS A 198 4.21 -2.51 -12.11
N LYS A 199 3.64 -3.35 -11.25
CA LYS A 199 2.33 -3.96 -11.46
C LYS A 199 1.52 -3.99 -10.18
N ILE A 200 0.20 -4.00 -10.33
CA ILE A 200 -0.73 -4.33 -9.25
C ILE A 200 -1.24 -5.74 -9.52
N VAL A 201 -1.09 -6.63 -8.56
CA VAL A 201 -1.77 -7.93 -8.57
C VAL A 201 -3.01 -7.81 -7.69
N THR A 202 -4.18 -8.07 -8.23
CA THR A 202 -5.38 -8.22 -7.42
C THR A 202 -5.75 -9.70 -7.30
N ILE A 203 -6.22 -10.09 -6.12
CA ILE A 203 -6.78 -11.41 -5.85
C ILE A 203 -8.19 -11.19 -5.32
N SER A 204 -9.20 -11.58 -6.10
CA SER A 204 -10.61 -11.53 -5.67
C SER A 204 -10.94 -12.65 -4.70
N ARG A 205 -12.01 -12.44 -3.92
CA ARG A 205 -12.52 -13.45 -2.99
C ARG A 205 -13.00 -14.72 -3.67
#